data_4ee8edd1ba5dbcf46e1eb5dff5432d68
#
_entry.id   4ee8edd1ba5dbcf46e1eb5dff5432d68
#
_cell.length_a   1.000
_cell.length_b   1.000
_cell.length_c   1.000
_cell.angle_alpha   90.00
_cell.angle_beta   90.00
_cell.angle_gamma   90.00
#
_symmetry.space_group_name_H-M   'P 1'
#
loop_
_entity.id
_entity.type
_entity.pdbx_description
1 polymer ?
#
loop_
_entity_poly.entity_id
_entity_poly.type
_entity_poly.pdbx_seq_one_letter_code
_entity_poly.pdbx_strand_id
1 'polypeptide(L)'
;LPSLSGLEDRHVVIDRRDGVYLAFPDVIRAKDGSLVVVYNEADRHVRPTRRVIVASRSTDGGRTWSAPSYPDSAASHSPRLQELADGTLLVSDSSRVFFESPDDGHTFLPFRAEGLTHDMHDRILVLPDGAWLTAGHRHVGEEHPAIRQPPAEQAVFRSGDRGRSWERIATMAALRNLVLCEASMTRLPNGRILALLRENSFVFEPMYCCRSDDDGATWAAPVPTPLMGHRPTMGLLPDGRLLVTYRNTGPDWGTCAWVGTPEELCSGFRVHGRAADQANPVFTPEGMRVRNGAGNGSVVRFALRPMTDPRTASATLETEVRVDEAGKNGCAVRVGVWWRLYPDRMVPDVEGAAPIPLEPGRFNRLRLTYADGRVRPFVNGGERASIAVDPDHADTRPILFGAPYPFEDNAVDCTWRSVSLRVLEPAFDRVYAWNWTSADGMPDRWVRDNVLELRNDRHAAAPDFGYSGWAPLGGDRFFCAYHHGGGAEPGYEPLMTAHVAGTFFSLNDFNRR
;
A
#
# COMPACT_ATOMS: atom_id res chain seq x y z
N LEU A 1 1.37 8.19 -13.58
CA LEU A 1 1.36 8.88 -12.30
C LEU A 1 2.08 10.22 -12.46
N PRO A 2 1.54 11.33 -11.90
CA PRO A 2 2.37 12.49 -11.61
C PRO A 2 3.49 12.06 -10.64
N SER A 3 4.72 12.42 -10.95
CA SER A 3 5.88 11.96 -10.19
C SER A 3 6.83 13.11 -9.88
N LEU A 4 7.28 13.17 -8.63
CA LEU A 4 8.35 14.04 -8.16
C LEU A 4 9.69 13.31 -8.06
N SER A 5 9.73 12.00 -8.28
CA SER A 5 10.89 11.15 -8.00
C SER A 5 12.18 11.58 -8.71
N GLY A 6 12.07 12.17 -9.90
CA GLY A 6 13.20 12.69 -10.66
C GLY A 6 13.53 14.18 -10.45
N LEU A 7 12.85 14.85 -9.51
CA LEU A 7 13.04 16.28 -9.24
C LEU A 7 13.90 16.45 -7.98
N GLU A 8 15.22 16.51 -8.17
CA GLU A 8 16.19 16.55 -7.06
C GLU A 8 15.99 17.73 -6.08
N ASP A 9 15.50 18.87 -6.57
CA ASP A 9 15.19 20.06 -5.75
C ASP A 9 14.00 19.85 -4.78
N ARG A 10 13.23 18.79 -4.97
CA ARG A 10 12.10 18.39 -4.14
C ARG A 10 12.50 17.47 -3.00
N HIS A 11 13.69 16.91 -3.01
CA HIS A 11 14.12 15.90 -2.05
C HIS A 11 15.20 16.42 -1.12
N VAL A 12 15.19 15.91 0.10
CA VAL A 12 16.25 16.16 1.10
C VAL A 12 16.55 14.84 1.83
N VAL A 13 17.81 14.67 2.22
CA VAL A 13 18.20 13.62 3.17
C VAL A 13 18.07 14.20 4.57
N ILE A 14 17.28 13.53 5.42
CA ILE A 14 17.12 13.93 6.83
C ILE A 14 18.24 13.32 7.67
N ASP A 15 18.46 12.02 7.55
CA ASP A 15 19.54 11.31 8.20
C ASP A 15 19.96 10.10 7.37
N ARG A 16 21.26 10.00 7.09
CA ARG A 16 21.87 8.86 6.39
C ARG A 16 23.21 8.55 7.02
N ARG A 17 23.40 7.31 7.42
CA ARG A 17 24.64 6.81 8.02
C ARG A 17 24.97 5.44 7.47
N ASP A 18 26.24 5.22 7.15
CA ASP A 18 26.73 3.96 6.59
C ASP A 18 26.55 2.80 7.59
N GLY A 19 26.02 1.69 7.10
CA GLY A 19 25.80 0.49 7.89
C GLY A 19 24.71 0.60 8.95
N VAL A 20 23.84 1.62 8.88
CA VAL A 20 22.74 1.83 9.83
C VAL A 20 21.40 1.74 9.12
N TYR A 21 20.44 1.09 9.77
CA TYR A 21 19.07 1.02 9.33
C TYR A 21 18.23 2.12 10.00
N LEU A 22 17.91 3.17 9.23
CA LEU A 22 17.10 4.32 9.69
C LEU A 22 15.74 4.27 8.99
N ALA A 23 14.65 4.07 9.74
CA ALA A 23 13.36 3.81 9.12
C ALA A 23 12.15 4.24 9.97
N PHE A 24 10.97 4.10 9.37
CA PHE A 24 9.67 4.31 9.99
C PHE A 24 9.46 5.72 10.56
N PRO A 25 9.75 6.78 9.78
CA PRO A 25 9.62 8.15 10.27
C PRO A 25 8.16 8.57 10.41
N ASP A 26 7.95 9.51 11.35
CA ASP A 26 6.78 10.37 11.39
C ASP A 26 7.22 11.81 11.61
N VAL A 27 6.49 12.77 11.06
CA VAL A 27 6.87 14.20 11.08
C VAL A 27 5.66 15.07 11.37
N ILE A 28 5.88 16.12 12.14
CA ILE A 28 4.89 17.19 12.37
C ILE A 28 5.53 18.57 12.22
N ARG A 29 4.68 19.58 12.13
CA ARG A 29 5.09 20.96 12.35
C ARG A 29 4.70 21.37 13.77
N ALA A 30 5.68 21.67 14.60
CA ALA A 30 5.50 22.12 15.97
C ALA A 30 4.97 23.57 16.04
N LYS A 31 4.49 23.97 17.21
CA LYS A 31 3.88 25.29 17.45
C LYS A 31 4.84 26.45 17.19
N ASP A 32 6.12 26.27 17.42
CA ASP A 32 7.16 27.27 17.09
C ASP A 32 7.44 27.38 15.56
N GLY A 33 6.78 26.56 14.75
CA GLY A 33 6.92 26.51 13.29
C GLY A 33 8.04 25.59 12.79
N SER A 34 8.83 25.00 13.66
CA SER A 34 9.84 24.01 13.29
C SER A 34 9.19 22.70 12.84
N LEU A 35 9.88 21.92 12.01
CA LEU A 35 9.54 20.54 11.77
C LEU A 35 10.27 19.64 12.75
N VAL A 36 9.56 18.69 13.33
CA VAL A 36 10.13 17.65 14.18
C VAL A 36 9.86 16.31 13.53
N VAL A 37 10.89 15.48 13.38
CA VAL A 37 10.79 14.12 12.86
C VAL A 37 11.26 13.15 13.94
N VAL A 38 10.53 12.03 14.06
CA VAL A 38 10.97 10.88 14.86
C VAL A 38 11.06 9.66 13.97
N TYR A 39 12.02 8.79 14.19
CA TYR A 39 12.24 7.57 13.42
C TYR A 39 12.98 6.52 14.24
N ASN A 40 13.09 5.30 13.73
CA ASN A 40 13.90 4.27 14.34
C ASN A 40 15.31 4.24 13.76
N GLU A 41 16.28 4.03 14.64
CA GLU A 41 17.62 3.56 14.34
C GLU A 41 17.74 2.10 14.79
N ALA A 42 18.20 1.23 13.90
CA ALA A 42 18.39 -0.19 14.17
C ALA A 42 19.63 -0.73 13.43
N ASP A 43 20.04 -1.94 13.78
CA ASP A 43 21.08 -2.67 13.07
C ASP A 43 20.53 -3.39 11.82
N ARG A 44 19.22 -3.59 11.72
CA ARG A 44 18.53 -4.19 10.57
C ARG A 44 17.01 -4.03 10.66
N HIS A 45 16.32 -4.31 9.56
CA HIS A 45 14.85 -4.27 9.51
C HIS A 45 14.20 -5.35 10.36
N VAL A 46 14.54 -6.61 10.10
CA VAL A 46 13.88 -7.78 10.67
C VAL A 46 14.69 -8.35 11.82
N ARG A 47 14.04 -8.55 12.98
CA ARG A 47 14.66 -9.07 14.21
C ARG A 47 15.94 -8.32 14.59
N PRO A 48 15.89 -6.99 14.74
CA PRO A 48 17.05 -6.21 15.14
C PRO A 48 17.51 -6.61 16.55
N THR A 49 18.80 -6.51 16.77
CA THR A 49 19.37 -6.71 18.13
C THR A 49 19.25 -5.44 18.98
N ARG A 50 19.19 -4.28 18.31
CA ARG A 50 18.97 -2.97 18.93
C ARG A 50 18.04 -2.15 18.03
N ARG A 51 17.06 -1.49 18.65
CA ARG A 51 16.22 -0.49 18.00
C ARG A 51 15.91 0.62 19.00
N VAL A 52 16.10 1.87 18.60
CA VAL A 52 15.85 3.06 19.42
C VAL A 52 15.06 4.09 18.63
N ILE A 53 14.44 5.04 19.34
CA ILE A 53 13.86 6.24 18.73
C ILE A 53 14.97 7.28 18.57
N VAL A 54 14.93 7.96 17.44
CA VAL A 54 15.75 9.13 17.13
C VAL A 54 14.81 10.29 16.83
N ALA A 55 15.16 11.49 17.26
CA ALA A 55 14.47 12.72 16.91
C ALA A 55 15.45 13.73 16.29
N SER A 56 14.97 14.47 15.28
CA SER A 56 15.68 15.60 14.68
C SER A 56 14.73 16.75 14.41
N ARG A 57 15.26 17.96 14.34
CA ARG A 57 14.48 19.18 14.11
C ARG A 57 15.01 19.97 12.92
N SER A 58 14.09 20.68 12.26
CA SER A 58 14.41 21.65 11.21
C SER A 58 13.72 22.97 11.50
N THR A 59 14.48 24.07 11.47
CA THR A 59 13.98 25.44 11.66
C THR A 59 13.87 26.22 10.35
N ASP A 60 14.22 25.62 9.23
CA ASP A 60 14.20 26.23 7.89
C ASP A 60 13.19 25.57 6.95
N GLY A 61 12.14 24.98 7.54
CA GLY A 61 11.04 24.34 6.80
C GLY A 61 11.39 23.00 6.17
N GLY A 62 12.36 22.26 6.73
CA GLY A 62 12.72 20.91 6.32
C GLY A 62 13.92 20.82 5.37
N ARG A 63 14.62 21.93 5.11
CA ARG A 63 15.77 21.93 4.20
C ARG A 63 17.05 21.41 4.86
N THR A 64 17.26 21.76 6.12
CA THR A 64 18.36 21.23 6.94
C THR A 64 17.84 20.72 8.28
N TRP A 65 18.55 19.77 8.86
CA TRP A 65 18.13 19.06 10.05
C TRP A 65 19.23 19.08 11.12
N SER A 66 18.84 19.16 12.39
CA SER A 66 19.74 19.09 13.52
C SER A 66 20.46 17.74 13.61
N ALA A 67 21.55 17.69 14.36
CA ALA A 67 22.10 16.42 14.82
C ALA A 67 21.01 15.59 15.53
N PRO A 68 21.04 14.25 15.39
CA PRO A 68 20.10 13.36 16.05
C PRO A 68 20.13 13.50 17.58
N SER A 69 18.95 13.51 18.20
CA SER A 69 18.77 13.31 19.63
C SER A 69 18.10 11.96 19.89
N TYR A 70 18.33 11.40 21.08
CA TYR A 70 17.87 10.05 21.41
C TYR A 70 16.97 10.12 22.65
N PRO A 71 15.63 10.14 22.47
CA PRO A 71 14.72 9.80 23.56
C PRO A 71 15.10 8.43 24.12
N ASP A 72 15.19 8.31 25.44
CA ASP A 72 15.63 7.07 26.09
C ASP A 72 14.57 5.98 25.91
N SER A 73 14.74 5.16 24.89
CA SER A 73 13.83 4.06 24.58
C SER A 73 14.59 2.78 24.30
N ALA A 74 14.11 1.69 24.84
CA ALA A 74 14.55 0.35 24.48
C ALA A 74 13.43 -0.37 23.69
N ALA A 75 13.79 -0.98 22.57
CA ALA A 75 12.89 -1.85 21.78
C ALA A 75 11.64 -1.18 21.18
N SER A 76 11.75 0.07 20.77
CA SER A 76 10.72 0.80 20.02
C SER A 76 10.48 0.24 18.62
N HIS A 77 9.28 0.39 18.08
CA HIS A 77 9.00 0.11 16.66
C HIS A 77 7.97 1.08 16.09
N SER A 78 8.33 1.74 14.99
CA SER A 78 7.45 2.61 14.20
C SER A 78 6.79 3.70 15.04
N PRO A 79 7.60 4.65 15.59
CA PRO A 79 7.08 5.73 16.42
C PRO A 79 6.06 6.58 15.65
N ARG A 80 5.09 7.11 16.37
CA ARG A 80 4.13 8.10 15.86
C ARG A 80 4.27 9.38 16.64
N LEU A 81 4.27 10.49 15.93
CA LEU A 81 4.46 11.83 16.48
C LEU A 81 3.24 12.69 16.21
N GLN A 82 2.80 13.43 17.23
CA GLN A 82 1.73 14.41 17.10
C GLN A 82 1.94 15.59 18.05
N GLU A 83 1.32 16.71 17.75
CA GLU A 83 1.16 17.85 18.63
C GLU A 83 -0.23 17.80 19.27
N LEU A 84 -0.29 17.95 20.60
CA LEU A 84 -1.51 18.09 21.35
C LEU A 84 -1.98 19.54 21.35
N ALA A 85 -3.24 19.78 21.71
CA ALA A 85 -3.83 21.13 21.70
C ALA A 85 -3.13 22.16 22.60
N ASP A 86 -2.45 21.69 23.65
CA ASP A 86 -1.64 22.52 24.55
C ASP A 86 -0.22 22.81 24.01
N GLY A 87 0.15 22.26 22.85
CA GLY A 87 1.46 22.40 22.22
C GLY A 87 2.48 21.33 22.67
N THR A 88 2.11 20.44 23.59
CA THR A 88 2.96 19.29 23.95
C THR A 88 3.09 18.35 22.76
N LEU A 89 4.32 17.93 22.42
CA LEU A 89 4.51 16.86 21.46
C LEU A 89 4.39 15.51 22.17
N LEU A 90 3.74 14.57 21.52
CA LEU A 90 3.58 13.21 22.00
C LEU A 90 4.18 12.23 21.00
N VAL A 91 5.09 11.37 21.49
CA VAL A 91 5.59 10.22 20.73
C VAL A 91 4.98 8.96 21.33
N SER A 92 4.33 8.16 20.52
CA SER A 92 3.82 6.83 20.87
C SER A 92 4.51 5.75 20.03
N ASP A 93 4.69 4.55 20.58
CA ASP A 93 5.26 3.42 19.89
C ASP A 93 4.76 2.07 20.43
N SER A 94 5.28 0.98 19.89
CA SER A 94 4.91 -0.38 20.29
C SER A 94 5.50 -0.82 21.64
N SER A 95 6.43 -0.07 22.23
CA SER A 95 7.06 -0.42 23.52
C SER A 95 6.15 -0.13 24.72
N ARG A 96 5.05 0.62 24.51
CA ARG A 96 4.16 1.14 25.57
C ARG A 96 4.88 2.10 26.53
N VAL A 97 5.99 2.67 26.08
CA VAL A 97 6.64 3.81 26.72
C VAL A 97 6.45 4.98 25.77
N PHE A 98 5.57 5.89 26.14
CA PHE A 98 5.31 7.11 25.39
C PHE A 98 6.18 8.24 25.92
N PHE A 99 6.38 9.27 25.09
CA PHE A 99 7.19 10.41 25.47
C PHE A 99 6.40 11.69 25.24
N GLU A 100 6.43 12.57 26.25
CA GLU A 100 5.93 13.95 26.12
C GLU A 100 7.12 14.90 25.96
N SER A 101 6.98 15.87 25.06
CA SER A 101 7.92 16.99 24.94
C SER A 101 7.17 18.30 25.13
N PRO A 102 7.44 19.05 26.18
CA PRO A 102 6.81 20.34 26.45
C PRO A 102 7.51 21.52 25.75
N ASP A 103 8.60 21.26 25.04
CA ASP A 103 9.56 22.24 24.51
C ASP A 103 9.86 22.01 23.00
N ASP A 104 8.81 21.75 22.22
CA ASP A 104 8.88 21.61 20.75
C ASP A 104 9.92 20.57 20.29
N GLY A 105 10.10 19.48 21.05
CA GLY A 105 10.98 18.35 20.69
C GLY A 105 12.45 18.55 21.05
N HIS A 106 12.78 19.46 21.98
CA HIS A 106 14.13 19.58 22.53
C HIS A 106 14.43 18.53 23.60
N THR A 107 13.44 18.25 24.46
CA THR A 107 13.51 17.19 25.46
C THR A 107 12.31 16.26 25.36
N PHE A 108 12.49 15.00 25.76
CA PHE A 108 11.44 13.98 25.74
C PHE A 108 11.38 13.28 27.11
N LEU A 109 10.23 13.34 27.76
CA LEU A 109 9.97 12.77 29.09
C LEU A 109 9.15 11.48 28.94
N PRO A 110 9.71 10.31 29.32
CA PRO A 110 9.02 9.04 29.17
C PRO A 110 7.91 8.86 30.21
N PHE A 111 6.85 8.16 29.82
CA PHE A 111 5.85 7.62 30.72
C PHE A 111 5.31 6.28 30.19
N ARG A 112 4.80 5.45 31.09
CA ARG A 112 4.21 4.17 30.71
C ARG A 112 2.73 4.35 30.31
N ALA A 113 2.32 3.67 29.23
CA ALA A 113 0.96 3.56 28.76
C ALA A 113 0.44 2.17 29.17
N GLU A 114 -0.22 2.07 30.31
CA GLU A 114 -0.72 0.78 30.83
C GLU A 114 -2.03 0.39 30.15
N GLY A 115 -2.27 -0.91 30.00
CA GLY A 115 -3.53 -1.45 29.44
C GLY A 115 -3.55 -1.63 27.93
N LEU A 116 -2.57 -1.13 27.19
CA LEU A 116 -2.42 -1.42 25.76
C LEU A 116 -1.94 -2.86 25.57
N THR A 117 -2.73 -3.68 24.88
CA THR A 117 -2.46 -5.11 24.66
C THR A 117 -2.10 -5.46 23.21
N HIS A 118 -2.14 -4.49 22.32
CA HIS A 118 -1.85 -4.60 20.90
C HIS A 118 -0.64 -3.73 20.57
N ASP A 119 -0.07 -3.92 19.39
CA ASP A 119 1.14 -3.24 18.94
C ASP A 119 0.84 -2.25 17.80
N MET A 120 1.84 -1.48 17.37
CA MET A 120 1.79 -0.55 16.24
C MET A 120 0.65 0.46 16.34
N HIS A 121 0.57 1.11 17.51
CA HIS A 121 -0.44 2.14 17.76
C HIS A 121 -0.34 3.30 16.76
N ASP A 122 -1.50 3.87 16.42
CA ASP A 122 -1.59 5.09 15.62
C ASP A 122 -1.35 6.34 16.48
N ARG A 123 -1.33 7.51 15.82
CA ARG A 123 -1.45 8.81 16.49
C ARG A 123 -2.69 8.83 17.38
N ILE A 124 -2.63 9.55 18.47
CA ILE A 124 -3.75 9.67 19.39
C ILE A 124 -4.81 10.60 18.79
N LEU A 125 -6.05 10.15 18.75
CA LEU A 125 -7.19 10.96 18.40
C LEU A 125 -7.83 11.51 19.68
N VAL A 126 -7.78 12.83 19.89
CA VAL A 126 -8.42 13.48 21.03
C VAL A 126 -9.89 13.72 20.75
N LEU A 127 -10.75 13.19 21.60
CA LEU A 127 -12.21 13.33 21.50
C LEU A 127 -12.70 14.68 22.10
N PRO A 128 -13.93 15.13 21.78
CA PRO A 128 -14.49 16.37 22.33
C PRO A 128 -14.62 16.41 23.85
N ASP A 129 -14.76 15.23 24.48
CA ASP A 129 -14.82 15.10 25.96
C ASP A 129 -13.42 15.08 26.62
N GLY A 130 -12.36 15.24 25.81
CA GLY A 130 -10.98 15.21 26.26
C GLY A 130 -10.37 13.82 26.36
N ALA A 131 -11.13 12.76 26.16
CA ALA A 131 -10.58 11.41 26.13
C ALA A 131 -9.73 11.17 24.89
N TRP A 132 -8.78 10.25 25.00
CA TRP A 132 -7.91 9.86 23.92
C TRP A 132 -8.30 8.51 23.36
N LEU A 133 -8.23 8.38 22.03
CA LEU A 133 -8.37 7.10 21.33
C LEU A 133 -7.06 6.76 20.62
N THR A 134 -6.73 5.47 20.60
CA THR A 134 -5.75 4.91 19.69
C THR A 134 -6.22 3.55 19.20
N ALA A 135 -5.63 3.08 18.10
CA ALA A 135 -5.88 1.74 17.59
C ALA A 135 -4.54 1.00 17.46
N GLY A 136 -4.56 -0.29 17.74
CA GLY A 136 -3.41 -1.16 17.59
C GLY A 136 -3.84 -2.54 17.10
N HIS A 137 -2.91 -3.32 16.55
CA HIS A 137 -3.21 -4.66 16.09
C HIS A 137 -2.36 -5.72 16.78
N ARG A 138 -2.86 -6.94 16.74
CA ARG A 138 -2.09 -8.16 17.03
C ARG A 138 -2.53 -9.28 16.11
N HIS A 139 -1.61 -10.18 15.80
CA HIS A 139 -1.95 -11.38 15.08
C HIS A 139 -2.66 -12.36 16.01
N VAL A 140 -3.77 -12.93 15.52
CA VAL A 140 -4.62 -13.86 16.25
C VAL A 140 -4.88 -15.12 15.42
N GLY A 141 -4.94 -16.27 16.10
CA GLY A 141 -5.13 -17.55 15.43
C GLY A 141 -3.84 -18.13 14.83
N GLU A 142 -4.01 -19.10 13.95
CA GLU A 142 -2.92 -19.84 13.32
C GLU A 142 -2.55 -19.24 11.95
N GLU A 143 -1.34 -19.49 11.49
CA GLU A 143 -0.93 -19.20 10.12
C GLU A 143 -1.84 -19.92 9.13
N HIS A 144 -2.14 -19.25 8.03
CA HIS A 144 -3.01 -19.77 6.99
C HIS A 144 -2.34 -19.60 5.63
N PRO A 145 -2.32 -20.63 4.75
CA PRO A 145 -1.60 -20.55 3.47
C PRO A 145 -2.12 -19.46 2.53
N ALA A 146 -3.37 -19.02 2.67
CA ALA A 146 -3.94 -17.93 1.87
C ALA A 146 -3.51 -16.53 2.31
N ILE A 147 -2.76 -16.40 3.41
CA ILE A 147 -2.27 -15.13 3.92
C ILE A 147 -0.83 -15.28 4.41
N ARG A 148 -0.05 -14.22 4.28
CA ARG A 148 1.38 -14.22 4.62
C ARG A 148 1.66 -14.34 6.12
N GLN A 149 0.73 -13.89 6.94
CA GLN A 149 0.82 -13.85 8.40
C GLN A 149 -0.52 -14.32 8.99
N PRO A 150 -0.58 -14.75 10.25
CA PRO A 150 -1.86 -14.99 10.90
C PRO A 150 -2.79 -13.79 10.77
N PRO A 151 -4.12 -13.99 10.72
CA PRO A 151 -5.07 -12.89 10.68
C PRO A 151 -4.79 -11.85 11.78
N ALA A 152 -5.04 -10.60 11.50
CA ALA A 152 -4.87 -9.53 12.47
C ALA A 152 -6.22 -9.12 13.08
N GLU A 153 -6.22 -8.91 14.39
CA GLU A 153 -7.26 -8.20 15.11
C GLU A 153 -6.80 -6.75 15.28
N GLN A 154 -7.60 -5.79 14.83
CA GLN A 154 -7.41 -4.37 15.06
C GLN A 154 -8.35 -3.93 16.17
N ALA A 155 -7.81 -3.53 17.32
CA ALA A 155 -8.56 -3.09 18.49
C ALA A 155 -8.45 -1.58 18.71
N VAL A 156 -9.46 -1.01 19.35
CA VAL A 156 -9.53 0.40 19.74
C VAL A 156 -9.45 0.52 21.25
N PHE A 157 -8.62 1.46 21.69
CA PHE A 157 -8.37 1.74 23.10
C PHE A 157 -8.72 3.18 23.42
N ARG A 158 -9.27 3.41 24.62
CA ARG A 158 -9.65 4.73 25.15
C ARG A 158 -8.93 5.00 26.46
N SER A 159 -8.48 6.24 26.64
CA SER A 159 -7.85 6.75 27.86
C SER A 159 -8.57 8.02 28.33
N GLY A 160 -8.84 8.12 29.61
CA GLY A 160 -9.38 9.32 30.26
C GLY A 160 -8.34 10.13 31.03
N ASP A 161 -7.07 9.70 31.04
CA ASP A 161 -5.99 10.24 31.88
C ASP A 161 -4.72 10.63 31.09
N ARG A 162 -4.91 11.12 29.86
CA ARG A 162 -3.84 11.53 28.93
C ARG A 162 -2.87 10.37 28.63
N GLY A 163 -3.41 9.17 28.41
CA GLY A 163 -2.63 8.04 27.92
C GLY A 163 -1.84 7.28 28.99
N ARG A 164 -2.05 7.54 30.27
CA ARG A 164 -1.41 6.78 31.36
C ARG A 164 -2.04 5.39 31.52
N SER A 165 -3.37 5.33 31.42
CA SER A 165 -4.12 4.07 31.43
C SER A 165 -5.07 3.98 30.24
N TRP A 166 -5.22 2.77 29.69
CA TRP A 166 -6.01 2.50 28.49
C TRP A 166 -6.94 1.33 28.73
N GLU A 167 -8.17 1.47 28.27
CA GLU A 167 -9.16 0.42 28.22
C GLU A 167 -9.48 0.06 26.76
N ARG A 168 -9.52 -1.22 26.44
CA ARG A 168 -10.01 -1.69 25.15
C ARG A 168 -11.54 -1.53 25.11
N ILE A 169 -12.03 -0.75 24.14
CA ILE A 169 -13.46 -0.45 24.01
C ILE A 169 -14.12 -1.16 22.82
N ALA A 170 -13.35 -1.51 21.76
CA ALA A 170 -13.92 -2.12 20.57
C ALA A 170 -12.92 -3.01 19.81
N THR A 171 -13.47 -3.87 18.95
CA THR A 171 -12.76 -4.48 17.82
C THR A 171 -13.17 -3.74 16.55
N MET A 172 -12.21 -3.09 15.89
CA MET A 172 -12.45 -2.38 14.63
C MET A 172 -12.56 -3.34 13.45
N ALA A 173 -11.69 -4.34 13.38
CA ALA A 173 -11.65 -5.35 12.33
C ALA A 173 -10.99 -6.64 12.84
N ALA A 174 -11.54 -7.78 12.44
CA ALA A 174 -10.96 -9.11 12.65
C ALA A 174 -11.53 -10.04 11.57
N LEU A 175 -10.86 -10.14 10.43
CA LEU A 175 -11.31 -10.91 9.27
C LEU A 175 -10.33 -12.03 8.96
N ARG A 176 -10.84 -13.26 8.80
CA ARG A 176 -10.02 -14.47 8.66
C ARG A 176 -9.02 -14.42 7.52
N ASN A 177 -9.40 -13.84 6.38
CA ASN A 177 -8.59 -13.86 5.15
C ASN A 177 -7.91 -12.52 4.85
N LEU A 178 -7.92 -11.58 5.80
CA LEU A 178 -7.29 -10.28 5.68
C LEU A 178 -6.39 -10.02 6.89
N VAL A 179 -5.21 -9.49 6.62
CA VAL A 179 -4.27 -9.04 7.65
C VAL A 179 -4.41 -7.52 7.77
N LEU A 180 -5.55 -7.08 8.37
CA LEU A 180 -5.83 -5.66 8.57
C LEU A 180 -5.11 -5.16 9.82
N CYS A 181 -4.13 -4.27 9.62
CA CYS A 181 -3.22 -3.79 10.66
C CYS A 181 -2.84 -2.32 10.45
N GLU A 182 -2.02 -1.77 11.31
CA GLU A 182 -1.42 -0.43 11.21
C GLU A 182 -2.43 0.64 10.77
N ALA A 183 -3.50 0.81 11.55
CA ALA A 183 -4.54 1.79 11.27
C ALA A 183 -4.00 3.23 11.29
N SER A 184 -4.64 4.12 10.53
CA SER A 184 -4.52 5.56 10.70
C SER A 184 -5.91 6.16 10.82
N MET A 185 -6.18 6.88 11.91
CA MET A 185 -7.50 7.41 12.24
C MET A 185 -7.56 8.93 12.06
N THR A 186 -8.71 9.43 11.63
CA THR A 186 -9.02 10.86 11.64
C THR A 186 -10.49 11.09 11.96
N ARG A 187 -10.80 12.20 12.66
CA ARG A 187 -12.17 12.60 12.96
C ARG A 187 -12.61 13.69 11.98
N LEU A 188 -13.72 13.46 11.32
CA LEU A 188 -14.33 14.40 10.39
C LEU A 188 -15.11 15.50 11.12
N PRO A 189 -15.40 16.64 10.48
CA PRO A 189 -16.16 17.74 11.09
C PRO A 189 -17.57 17.36 11.57
N ASN A 190 -18.17 16.33 10.95
CA ASN A 190 -19.48 15.81 11.36
C ASN A 190 -19.42 14.84 12.56
N GLY A 191 -18.23 14.64 13.14
CA GLY A 191 -18.02 13.76 14.29
C GLY A 191 -17.65 12.31 13.94
N ARG A 192 -17.85 11.87 12.69
CA ARG A 192 -17.48 10.53 12.24
C ARG A 192 -15.97 10.32 12.34
N ILE A 193 -15.56 9.16 12.81
CA ILE A 193 -14.17 8.71 12.76
C ILE A 193 -14.00 7.77 11.55
N LEU A 194 -12.98 8.04 10.74
CA LEU A 194 -12.50 7.15 9.71
C LEU A 194 -11.19 6.52 10.15
N ALA A 195 -11.01 5.23 9.86
CA ALA A 195 -9.77 4.51 10.03
C ALA A 195 -9.38 3.86 8.70
N LEU A 196 -8.16 4.12 8.24
CA LEU A 196 -7.58 3.51 7.06
C LEU A 196 -6.56 2.45 7.51
N LEU A 197 -6.79 1.19 7.13
CA LEU A 197 -6.03 0.03 7.59
C LEU A 197 -5.17 -0.52 6.47
N ARG A 198 -3.90 -0.80 6.76
CA ARG A 198 -3.04 -1.59 5.91
C ARG A 198 -3.58 -3.00 5.76
N GLU A 199 -3.48 -3.57 4.56
CA GLU A 199 -3.67 -4.99 4.30
C GLU A 199 -2.32 -5.64 3.96
N ASN A 200 -1.91 -6.69 4.69
CA ASN A 200 -0.55 -7.23 4.66
C ASN A 200 -0.41 -8.63 4.06
N SER A 201 -1.37 -9.12 3.31
CA SER A 201 -1.25 -10.45 2.65
C SER A 201 -0.46 -10.45 1.35
N PHE A 202 -0.15 -9.28 0.76
CA PHE A 202 0.62 -9.12 -0.49
C PHE A 202 0.00 -9.81 -1.71
N VAL A 203 -1.31 -9.88 -1.76
CA VAL A 203 -2.07 -10.47 -2.88
C VAL A 203 -2.75 -9.41 -3.75
N PHE A 204 -2.30 -8.16 -3.68
CA PHE A 204 -2.90 -7.00 -4.33
C PHE A 204 -4.29 -6.63 -3.77
N GLU A 205 -4.56 -6.98 -2.51
CA GLU A 205 -5.66 -6.37 -1.77
C GLU A 205 -5.34 -4.89 -1.51
N PRO A 206 -6.33 -3.99 -1.59
CA PRO A 206 -6.13 -2.59 -1.24
C PRO A 206 -6.10 -2.40 0.28
N MET A 207 -5.78 -1.20 0.73
CA MET A 207 -6.10 -0.77 2.09
C MET A 207 -7.63 -0.78 2.30
N TYR A 208 -8.04 -0.93 3.55
CA TYR A 208 -9.46 -0.97 3.93
C TYR A 208 -9.83 0.21 4.81
N CYS A 209 -11.04 0.73 4.63
CA CYS A 209 -11.60 1.82 5.43
C CYS A 209 -12.66 1.26 6.39
N CYS A 210 -12.56 1.66 7.67
CA CYS A 210 -13.60 1.46 8.67
C CYS A 210 -14.14 2.81 9.13
N ARG A 211 -15.38 2.86 9.63
CA ARG A 211 -15.98 4.08 10.16
C ARG A 211 -16.71 3.81 11.46
N SER A 212 -16.68 4.81 12.33
CA SER A 212 -17.44 4.87 13.58
C SER A 212 -18.20 6.18 13.64
N ASP A 213 -19.46 6.13 14.08
CA ASP A 213 -20.33 7.30 14.25
C ASP A 213 -20.61 7.57 15.77
N ASP A 214 -19.94 6.86 16.69
CA ASP A 214 -20.14 6.88 18.13
C ASP A 214 -18.82 6.96 18.91
N ASP A 215 -17.91 7.82 18.46
CA ASP A 215 -16.60 8.09 19.07
C ASP A 215 -15.76 6.80 19.32
N GLY A 216 -15.85 5.84 18.39
CA GLY A 216 -15.04 4.63 18.39
C GLY A 216 -15.61 3.44 19.16
N ALA A 217 -16.82 3.56 19.71
CA ALA A 217 -17.45 2.49 20.47
C ALA A 217 -17.92 1.32 19.58
N THR A 218 -18.40 1.62 18.36
CA THR A 218 -18.73 0.61 17.35
C THR A 218 -18.18 0.97 15.97
N TRP A 219 -17.94 -0.03 15.12
CA TRP A 219 -17.33 0.13 13.81
C TRP A 219 -18.10 -0.62 12.74
N ALA A 220 -18.32 0.04 11.63
CA ALA A 220 -18.88 -0.59 10.45
C ALA A 220 -17.87 -1.59 9.83
N ALA A 221 -18.39 -2.58 9.12
CA ALA A 221 -17.56 -3.56 8.41
C ALA A 221 -16.53 -2.88 7.48
N PRO A 222 -15.30 -3.40 7.42
CA PRO A 222 -14.25 -2.87 6.56
C PRO A 222 -14.66 -2.90 5.08
N VAL A 223 -14.44 -1.79 4.38
CA VAL A 223 -14.66 -1.67 2.94
C VAL A 223 -13.33 -1.44 2.20
N PRO A 224 -13.11 -2.05 1.03
CA PRO A 224 -11.90 -1.81 0.25
C PRO A 224 -11.85 -0.37 -0.24
N THR A 225 -10.66 0.20 -0.29
CA THR A 225 -10.40 1.54 -0.78
C THR A 225 -9.81 1.51 -2.20
N PRO A 226 -9.69 2.64 -2.90
CA PRO A 226 -8.97 2.71 -4.16
C PRO A 226 -7.44 2.69 -4.01
N LEU A 227 -6.89 2.67 -2.79
CA LEU A 227 -5.47 2.77 -2.52
C LEU A 227 -4.87 1.41 -2.15
N MET A 228 -3.79 1.03 -2.81
CA MET A 228 -3.06 -0.20 -2.53
C MET A 228 -1.74 0.16 -1.84
N GLY A 229 -1.64 -0.12 -0.54
CA GLY A 229 -0.46 0.33 0.19
C GLY A 229 -0.37 -0.12 1.64
N HIS A 230 0.74 0.29 2.25
CA HIS A 230 1.06 -0.01 3.64
C HIS A 230 1.33 1.25 4.44
N ARG A 231 1.08 1.16 5.75
CA ARG A 231 1.37 2.18 6.75
C ARG A 231 0.86 3.56 6.31
N PRO A 232 -0.44 3.73 6.13
CA PRO A 232 -0.99 5.03 5.79
C PRO A 232 -0.76 6.02 6.91
N THR A 233 -0.58 7.30 6.53
CA THR A 233 -0.70 8.44 7.44
C THR A 233 -1.77 9.36 6.86
N MET A 234 -2.95 9.31 7.44
CA MET A 234 -4.12 10.05 7.01
C MET A 234 -4.34 11.28 7.89
N GLY A 235 -4.69 12.40 7.28
CA GLY A 235 -5.07 13.61 7.99
C GLY A 235 -6.08 14.43 7.21
N LEU A 236 -6.82 15.28 7.93
CA LEU A 236 -7.84 16.17 7.35
C LEU A 236 -7.19 17.48 6.92
N LEU A 237 -7.49 17.91 5.70
CA LEU A 237 -7.14 19.23 5.18
C LEU A 237 -8.19 20.28 5.60
N PRO A 238 -7.84 21.59 5.62
CA PRO A 238 -8.76 22.65 5.99
C PRO A 238 -10.02 22.74 5.12
N ASP A 239 -9.97 22.25 3.89
CA ASP A 239 -11.10 22.22 2.96
C ASP A 239 -12.00 20.97 3.11
N GLY A 240 -11.71 20.11 4.08
CA GLY A 240 -12.49 18.89 4.37
C GLY A 240 -12.06 17.65 3.59
N ARG A 241 -11.09 17.79 2.67
CA ARG A 241 -10.48 16.61 2.02
C ARG A 241 -9.51 15.92 2.95
N LEU A 242 -9.20 14.67 2.61
CA LEU A 242 -8.18 13.85 3.26
C LEU A 242 -6.89 13.91 2.44
N LEU A 243 -5.76 14.01 3.13
CA LEU A 243 -4.44 13.72 2.58
C LEU A 243 -3.92 12.42 3.21
N VAL A 244 -3.50 11.48 2.37
CA VAL A 244 -2.92 10.20 2.79
C VAL A 244 -1.55 10.06 2.15
N THR A 245 -0.51 9.84 2.96
CA THR A 245 0.79 9.36 2.47
C THR A 245 0.97 7.89 2.85
N TYR A 246 1.60 7.11 1.98
CA TYR A 246 1.71 5.68 2.18
C TYR A 246 2.82 5.05 1.32
N ARG A 247 3.26 3.83 1.72
CA ARG A 247 4.03 2.94 0.86
C ARG A 247 3.11 2.33 -0.19
N ASN A 248 3.31 2.59 -1.46
CA ASN A 248 2.61 1.89 -2.53
C ASN A 248 3.15 0.46 -2.66
N THR A 249 2.30 -0.54 -2.49
CA THR A 249 2.63 -1.97 -2.63
C THR A 249 1.94 -2.60 -3.84
N GLY A 250 1.34 -1.79 -4.67
CA GLY A 250 0.80 -2.19 -5.97
C GLY A 250 1.91 -2.66 -6.92
N PRO A 251 1.55 -2.95 -8.19
CA PRO A 251 2.54 -3.34 -9.19
C PRO A 251 3.68 -2.34 -9.39
N ASP A 252 3.47 -1.06 -9.07
CA ASP A 252 4.46 0.01 -9.16
C ASP A 252 4.84 0.48 -7.74
N TRP A 253 6.10 0.36 -7.35
CA TRP A 253 6.55 0.60 -5.99
C TRP A 253 7.03 2.04 -5.76
N GLY A 254 6.71 2.59 -4.59
CA GLY A 254 7.15 3.93 -4.22
C GLY A 254 6.49 4.46 -2.96
N THR A 255 6.92 5.65 -2.53
CA THR A 255 6.23 6.47 -1.54
C THR A 255 5.25 7.35 -2.28
N CYS A 256 3.97 7.28 -1.95
CA CYS A 256 2.90 7.98 -2.65
C CYS A 256 2.08 8.85 -1.71
N ALA A 257 1.39 9.82 -2.31
CA ALA A 257 0.36 10.63 -1.67
C ALA A 257 -0.94 10.59 -2.47
N TRP A 258 -2.06 10.68 -1.77
CA TRP A 258 -3.39 10.81 -2.34
C TRP A 258 -4.16 11.92 -1.62
N VAL A 259 -4.96 12.68 -2.37
CA VAL A 259 -5.88 13.69 -1.84
C VAL A 259 -7.25 13.49 -2.43
N GLY A 260 -8.26 13.42 -1.57
CA GLY A 260 -9.65 13.27 -2.01
C GLY A 260 -10.64 13.36 -0.86
N THR A 261 -11.92 13.14 -1.16
CA THR A 261 -12.98 13.17 -0.15
C THR A 261 -13.08 11.87 0.64
N PRO A 262 -13.71 11.87 1.83
CA PRO A 262 -14.03 10.66 2.56
C PRO A 262 -14.83 9.63 1.74
N GLU A 263 -15.73 10.09 0.87
CA GLU A 263 -16.54 9.25 0.00
C GLU A 263 -15.68 8.59 -1.09
N GLU A 264 -14.74 9.33 -1.67
CA GLU A 264 -13.78 8.79 -2.65
C GLU A 264 -12.88 7.73 -2.02
N LEU A 265 -12.42 7.94 -0.77
CA LEU A 265 -11.65 6.92 -0.04
C LEU A 265 -12.43 5.62 0.12
N CYS A 266 -13.74 5.68 0.33
CA CYS A 266 -14.61 4.52 0.50
C CYS A 266 -15.26 4.03 -0.82
N SER A 267 -14.80 4.50 -1.99
CA SER A 267 -15.43 4.20 -3.30
C SER A 267 -15.10 2.83 -3.88
N GLY A 268 -14.31 2.02 -3.18
CA GLY A 268 -13.97 0.66 -3.56
C GLY A 268 -12.68 0.58 -4.40
N PHE A 269 -12.33 -0.63 -4.76
CA PHE A 269 -11.10 -0.98 -5.47
C PHE A 269 -10.99 -0.29 -6.83
N ARG A 270 -9.77 0.11 -7.19
CA ARG A 270 -9.38 0.58 -8.52
C ARG A 270 -8.25 -0.30 -9.06
N VAL A 271 -8.15 -0.40 -10.39
CA VAL A 271 -7.06 -1.13 -11.05
C VAL A 271 -5.74 -0.40 -10.84
N HIS A 272 -4.71 -1.14 -10.48
CA HIS A 272 -3.35 -0.65 -10.29
C HIS A 272 -2.43 -1.24 -11.36
N GLY A 273 -1.64 -0.38 -12.00
CA GLY A 273 -0.73 -0.79 -13.05
C GLY A 273 0.73 -0.56 -12.72
N ARG A 274 1.59 -1.32 -13.42
CA ARG A 274 3.01 -1.02 -13.55
C ARG A 274 3.37 -0.96 -15.02
N ALA A 275 3.87 0.18 -15.44
CA ALA A 275 4.56 0.37 -16.70
C ALA A 275 5.88 1.06 -16.38
N ALA A 276 6.96 0.28 -16.26
CA ALA A 276 8.29 0.79 -15.93
C ALA A 276 8.87 1.68 -17.05
N ASP A 277 8.41 1.47 -18.28
CA ASP A 277 8.72 2.30 -19.44
C ASP A 277 7.47 3.10 -19.82
N GLN A 278 7.57 4.43 -19.80
CA GLN A 278 6.44 5.30 -20.17
C GLN A 278 6.06 5.21 -21.66
N ALA A 279 6.97 4.73 -22.52
CA ALA A 279 6.68 4.46 -23.93
C ALA A 279 5.87 3.18 -24.16
N ASN A 280 5.60 2.40 -23.11
CA ASN A 280 4.90 1.12 -23.15
C ASN A 280 3.83 1.07 -22.03
N PRO A 281 2.56 0.71 -22.30
CA PRO A 281 1.99 0.28 -23.58
C PRO A 281 1.68 1.42 -24.57
N VAL A 282 1.53 1.07 -25.85
CA VAL A 282 1.12 1.98 -26.92
C VAL A 282 -0.31 1.67 -27.34
N PHE A 283 -1.15 2.70 -27.49
CA PHE A 283 -2.50 2.55 -28.01
C PHE A 283 -2.52 2.68 -29.54
N THR A 284 -3.07 1.68 -30.21
CA THR A 284 -3.24 1.60 -31.65
C THR A 284 -4.72 1.43 -31.99
N PRO A 285 -5.13 1.58 -33.26
CA PRO A 285 -6.51 1.25 -33.67
C PRO A 285 -6.92 -0.20 -33.39
N GLU A 286 -5.94 -1.12 -33.27
CA GLU A 286 -6.19 -2.52 -32.99
C GLU A 286 -6.35 -2.81 -31.49
N GLY A 287 -5.81 -1.95 -30.61
CA GLY A 287 -5.86 -2.14 -29.16
C GLY A 287 -4.67 -1.55 -28.42
N MET A 288 -4.55 -1.85 -27.13
CA MET A 288 -3.40 -1.56 -26.29
C MET A 288 -2.29 -2.59 -26.58
N ARG A 289 -1.24 -2.14 -27.27
CA ARG A 289 -0.09 -2.97 -27.62
C ARG A 289 1.00 -2.86 -26.57
N VAL A 290 1.43 -3.99 -26.06
CA VAL A 290 2.57 -4.14 -25.17
C VAL A 290 3.71 -4.79 -25.95
N ARG A 291 4.87 -4.13 -26.03
CA ARG A 291 6.03 -4.62 -26.73
C ARG A 291 7.29 -4.48 -25.89
N ASN A 292 7.78 -5.60 -25.39
CA ASN A 292 9.02 -5.68 -24.63
C ASN A 292 10.06 -6.45 -25.44
N GLY A 293 11.23 -5.84 -25.69
CA GLY A 293 12.38 -6.55 -26.25
C GLY A 293 13.08 -7.38 -25.19
N ALA A 294 13.79 -8.43 -25.62
CA ALA A 294 14.67 -9.19 -24.73
C ALA A 294 15.71 -8.23 -24.10
N GLY A 295 15.95 -8.37 -22.81
CA GLY A 295 16.97 -7.62 -22.08
C GLY A 295 16.57 -6.22 -21.60
N ASN A 296 15.39 -5.70 -21.92
CA ASN A 296 14.99 -4.35 -21.50
C ASN A 296 14.36 -4.25 -20.10
N GLY A 297 14.08 -5.39 -19.44
CA GLY A 297 13.53 -5.44 -18.09
C GLY A 297 12.14 -4.81 -17.91
N SER A 298 11.49 -4.34 -18.97
CA SER A 298 10.18 -3.70 -18.90
C SER A 298 9.11 -4.65 -18.41
N VAL A 299 8.27 -4.17 -17.49
CA VAL A 299 7.11 -4.89 -16.97
C VAL A 299 5.88 -4.04 -17.19
N VAL A 300 4.90 -4.61 -17.89
CA VAL A 300 3.55 -4.04 -18.00
C VAL A 300 2.57 -5.04 -17.39
N ARG A 301 2.03 -4.72 -16.24
CA ARG A 301 1.00 -5.55 -15.62
C ARG A 301 -0.03 -4.69 -14.90
N PHE A 302 -1.24 -5.20 -14.87
CA PHE A 302 -2.37 -4.57 -14.20
C PHE A 302 -2.94 -5.54 -13.18
N ALA A 303 -2.94 -5.10 -11.91
CA ALA A 303 -3.59 -5.82 -10.81
C ALA A 303 -5.05 -5.42 -10.78
N LEU A 304 -5.90 -6.42 -10.91
CA LEU A 304 -7.35 -6.34 -10.81
C LEU A 304 -7.79 -6.71 -9.38
N ARG A 305 -9.08 -6.54 -9.09
CA ARG A 305 -9.65 -6.95 -7.80
C ARG A 305 -9.32 -8.42 -7.51
N PRO A 306 -8.57 -8.76 -6.45
CA PRO A 306 -8.36 -10.14 -6.06
C PRO A 306 -9.61 -10.76 -5.43
N MET A 307 -9.62 -12.07 -5.29
CA MET A 307 -10.61 -12.77 -4.48
C MET A 307 -10.17 -12.72 -3.01
N THR A 308 -10.96 -12.11 -2.14
CA THR A 308 -10.62 -12.00 -0.71
C THR A 308 -10.70 -13.36 -0.01
N ASP A 309 -11.73 -14.17 -0.31
CA ASP A 309 -11.86 -15.55 0.15
C ASP A 309 -12.22 -16.49 -0.99
N PRO A 310 -11.23 -17.14 -1.63
CA PRO A 310 -11.49 -18.05 -2.75
C PRO A 310 -12.36 -19.27 -2.42
N ARG A 311 -12.53 -19.63 -1.15
CA ARG A 311 -13.44 -20.73 -0.76
C ARG A 311 -14.90 -20.41 -1.07
N THR A 312 -15.28 -19.15 -1.02
CA THR A 312 -16.67 -18.70 -1.21
C THR A 312 -16.82 -17.78 -2.40
N ALA A 313 -15.73 -17.21 -2.89
CA ALA A 313 -15.74 -16.30 -4.02
C ALA A 313 -15.89 -17.05 -5.36
N SER A 314 -16.43 -16.34 -6.33
CA SER A 314 -16.29 -16.71 -7.74
C SER A 314 -15.79 -15.52 -8.55
N ALA A 315 -15.04 -15.82 -9.61
CA ALA A 315 -14.50 -14.80 -10.51
C ALA A 315 -14.70 -15.22 -11.97
N THR A 316 -15.02 -14.24 -12.80
CA THR A 316 -15.04 -14.39 -14.25
C THR A 316 -14.23 -13.27 -14.86
N LEU A 317 -13.16 -13.62 -15.56
CA LEU A 317 -12.38 -12.71 -16.38
C LEU A 317 -12.59 -13.05 -17.84
N GLU A 318 -12.93 -12.04 -18.65
CA GLU A 318 -13.00 -12.18 -20.11
C GLU A 318 -12.03 -11.18 -20.75
N THR A 319 -11.37 -11.61 -21.82
CA THR A 319 -10.44 -10.74 -22.55
C THR A 319 -10.40 -11.10 -24.03
N GLU A 320 -10.11 -10.10 -24.86
CA GLU A 320 -9.79 -10.27 -26.27
C GLU A 320 -8.35 -9.84 -26.50
N VAL A 321 -7.47 -10.80 -26.79
CA VAL A 321 -6.03 -10.63 -26.88
C VAL A 321 -5.46 -11.34 -28.11
N ARG A 322 -4.45 -10.72 -28.76
CA ARG A 322 -3.59 -11.32 -29.78
C ARG A 322 -2.16 -11.30 -29.28
N VAL A 323 -1.47 -12.40 -29.40
CA VAL A 323 -0.04 -12.55 -29.11
C VAL A 323 0.69 -12.77 -30.42
N ASP A 324 1.56 -11.84 -30.77
CA ASP A 324 2.34 -11.90 -32.02
C ASP A 324 3.74 -12.48 -31.77
N GLU A 325 4.32 -12.22 -30.58
CA GLU A 325 5.60 -12.76 -30.14
C GLU A 325 5.57 -13.02 -28.62
N ALA A 326 6.20 -14.12 -28.19
CA ALA A 326 6.38 -14.42 -26.78
C ALA A 326 7.65 -15.24 -26.54
N GLY A 327 8.48 -14.77 -25.63
CA GLY A 327 9.62 -15.52 -25.12
C GLY A 327 9.21 -16.57 -24.09
N LYS A 328 10.14 -17.00 -23.25
CA LYS A 328 9.96 -18.11 -22.30
C LYS A 328 8.73 -18.03 -21.40
N ASN A 329 8.40 -16.83 -20.93
CA ASN A 329 7.31 -16.62 -19.98
C ASN A 329 6.02 -16.06 -20.60
N GLY A 330 6.05 -15.66 -21.88
CA GLY A 330 4.90 -15.11 -22.59
C GLY A 330 4.36 -13.79 -22.02
N CYS A 331 3.23 -13.34 -22.54
CA CYS A 331 2.33 -12.48 -21.78
C CYS A 331 1.37 -13.34 -20.94
N ALA A 332 0.59 -12.77 -20.04
CA ALA A 332 -0.14 -13.60 -19.10
C ALA A 332 -1.44 -12.98 -18.60
N VAL A 333 -2.35 -13.87 -18.20
CA VAL A 333 -3.49 -13.60 -17.34
C VAL A 333 -3.36 -14.46 -16.10
N ARG A 334 -3.81 -13.96 -14.94
CA ARG A 334 -3.89 -14.75 -13.71
C ARG A 334 -5.31 -14.77 -13.18
N VAL A 335 -5.87 -15.97 -13.06
CA VAL A 335 -7.10 -16.28 -12.34
C VAL A 335 -6.92 -17.67 -11.75
N GLY A 336 -6.84 -17.76 -10.43
CA GLY A 336 -6.57 -19.00 -9.70
C GLY A 336 -5.13 -19.48 -9.87
N VAL A 337 -4.64 -19.52 -11.10
CA VAL A 337 -3.26 -19.82 -11.49
C VAL A 337 -2.81 -18.87 -12.59
N TRP A 338 -1.52 -18.89 -12.92
CA TRP A 338 -1.01 -18.19 -14.08
C TRP A 338 -1.38 -18.92 -15.37
N TRP A 339 -1.82 -18.15 -16.37
CA TRP A 339 -2.09 -18.56 -17.75
C TRP A 339 -1.14 -17.82 -18.65
N ARG A 340 -0.07 -18.51 -19.09
CA ARG A 340 0.93 -17.95 -20.01
C ARG A 340 0.43 -18.03 -21.44
N LEU A 341 0.45 -16.91 -22.16
CA LEU A 341 -0.06 -16.78 -23.51
C LEU A 341 1.10 -16.68 -24.50
N TYR A 342 1.04 -17.51 -25.51
CA TYR A 342 1.94 -17.58 -26.64
C TYR A 342 1.16 -17.39 -27.96
N PRO A 343 1.83 -17.18 -29.11
CA PRO A 343 1.11 -16.96 -30.37
C PRO A 343 0.13 -18.08 -30.74
N ASP A 344 0.44 -19.32 -30.39
CA ASP A 344 -0.29 -20.53 -30.81
C ASP A 344 -0.97 -21.29 -29.66
N ARG A 345 -0.72 -20.90 -28.41
CA ARG A 345 -1.22 -21.65 -27.24
C ARG A 345 -1.31 -20.81 -25.98
N MET A 346 -2.13 -21.28 -25.07
CA MET A 346 -2.19 -20.84 -23.65
C MET A 346 -1.77 -22.01 -22.75
N VAL A 347 -0.88 -21.74 -21.78
CA VAL A 347 -0.31 -22.75 -20.88
C VAL A 347 -0.63 -22.38 -19.43
N PRO A 348 -1.40 -23.19 -18.68
CA PRO A 348 -1.57 -22.99 -17.25
C PRO A 348 -0.29 -23.37 -16.50
N ASP A 349 0.05 -22.62 -15.46
CA ASP A 349 1.20 -22.89 -14.60
C ASP A 349 0.81 -23.94 -13.53
N VAL A 350 0.51 -25.14 -14.01
CA VAL A 350 0.10 -26.32 -13.24
C VAL A 350 0.85 -27.53 -13.80
N GLU A 351 1.51 -28.29 -12.94
CA GLU A 351 2.25 -29.47 -13.34
C GLU A 351 1.37 -30.48 -14.06
N GLY A 352 1.86 -30.97 -15.20
CA GLY A 352 1.14 -31.96 -16.03
C GLY A 352 -0.04 -31.44 -16.82
N ALA A 353 -0.39 -30.15 -16.73
CA ALA A 353 -1.48 -29.59 -17.51
C ALA A 353 -1.09 -29.41 -18.98
N ALA A 354 -1.98 -29.84 -19.89
CA ALA A 354 -1.75 -29.71 -21.32
C ALA A 354 -1.92 -28.27 -21.82
N PRO A 355 -1.11 -27.82 -22.81
CA PRO A 355 -1.32 -26.57 -23.50
C PRO A 355 -2.67 -26.53 -24.20
N ILE A 356 -3.31 -25.36 -24.19
CA ILE A 356 -4.60 -25.12 -24.86
C ILE A 356 -4.33 -24.34 -26.15
N PRO A 357 -4.73 -24.83 -27.34
CA PRO A 357 -4.46 -24.15 -28.60
C PRO A 357 -5.14 -22.79 -28.70
N LEU A 358 -4.43 -21.80 -29.28
CA LEU A 358 -4.93 -20.50 -29.71
C LEU A 358 -4.79 -20.37 -31.22
N GLU A 359 -5.54 -19.45 -31.82
CA GLU A 359 -5.44 -19.14 -33.25
C GLU A 359 -4.32 -18.12 -33.51
N PRO A 360 -3.21 -18.50 -34.16
CA PRO A 360 -2.11 -17.59 -34.42
C PRO A 360 -2.49 -16.40 -35.29
N GLY A 361 -1.94 -15.21 -34.96
CA GLY A 361 -2.18 -13.98 -35.72
C GLY A 361 -3.61 -13.44 -35.64
N ARG A 362 -4.46 -14.00 -34.79
CA ARG A 362 -5.83 -13.55 -34.57
C ARG A 362 -6.06 -13.15 -33.12
N PHE A 363 -7.07 -12.31 -32.91
CA PHE A 363 -7.58 -12.05 -31.58
C PHE A 363 -8.35 -13.26 -31.07
N ASN A 364 -7.91 -13.81 -29.95
CA ASN A 364 -8.60 -14.88 -29.26
C ASN A 364 -9.44 -14.31 -28.12
N ARG A 365 -10.68 -14.77 -28.00
CA ARG A 365 -11.54 -14.50 -26.85
C ARG A 365 -11.28 -15.54 -25.77
N LEU A 366 -10.72 -15.10 -24.65
CA LEU A 366 -10.47 -15.94 -23.49
C LEU A 366 -11.49 -15.61 -22.41
N ARG A 367 -12.08 -16.63 -21.81
CA ARG A 367 -12.87 -16.50 -20.59
C ARG A 367 -12.33 -17.49 -19.56
N LEU A 368 -11.94 -16.98 -18.40
CA LEU A 368 -11.48 -17.77 -17.26
C LEU A 368 -12.51 -17.62 -16.15
N THR A 369 -13.11 -18.72 -15.71
CA THR A 369 -14.05 -18.73 -14.60
C THR A 369 -13.46 -19.50 -13.43
N TYR A 370 -13.49 -18.90 -12.25
CA TYR A 370 -13.15 -19.55 -11.00
C TYR A 370 -14.41 -19.72 -10.15
N ALA A 371 -14.61 -20.91 -9.66
CA ALA A 371 -15.61 -21.24 -8.65
C ALA A 371 -15.27 -22.57 -7.99
N ASP A 372 -15.58 -22.74 -6.71
CA ASP A 372 -15.47 -23.98 -5.96
C ASP A 372 -14.10 -24.66 -6.10
N GLY A 373 -13.01 -23.87 -5.99
CA GLY A 373 -11.64 -24.39 -6.11
C GLY A 373 -11.28 -24.91 -7.51
N ARG A 374 -11.96 -24.45 -8.56
CA ARG A 374 -11.70 -24.85 -9.94
C ARG A 374 -11.66 -23.67 -10.89
N VAL A 375 -10.70 -23.70 -11.82
CA VAL A 375 -10.66 -22.77 -12.94
C VAL A 375 -11.04 -23.49 -14.24
N ARG A 376 -11.95 -22.88 -15.00
CA ARG A 376 -12.37 -23.37 -16.32
C ARG A 376 -12.01 -22.33 -17.37
N PRO A 377 -11.06 -22.64 -18.28
CA PRO A 377 -10.74 -21.80 -19.43
C PRO A 377 -11.65 -22.09 -20.61
N PHE A 378 -12.09 -21.02 -21.26
CA PHE A 378 -12.82 -21.04 -22.52
C PHE A 378 -12.01 -20.26 -23.56
N VAL A 379 -11.87 -20.82 -24.75
CA VAL A 379 -11.24 -20.17 -25.91
C VAL A 379 -12.23 -20.13 -27.04
N ASN A 380 -12.51 -18.94 -27.56
CA ASN A 380 -13.44 -18.67 -28.64
C ASN A 380 -14.83 -19.34 -28.43
N GLY A 381 -15.28 -19.29 -27.14
CA GLY A 381 -16.58 -19.80 -26.71
C GLY A 381 -16.60 -21.26 -26.24
N GLY A 382 -15.58 -22.06 -26.58
CA GLY A 382 -15.51 -23.48 -26.16
C GLY A 382 -14.75 -23.67 -24.86
N GLU A 383 -15.32 -24.46 -23.92
CA GLU A 383 -14.58 -24.90 -22.70
C GLU A 383 -13.43 -25.84 -23.11
N ARG A 384 -12.25 -25.66 -22.53
CA ARG A 384 -11.04 -26.41 -22.91
C ARG A 384 -10.52 -27.33 -21.81
N ALA A 385 -10.76 -26.99 -20.55
CA ALA A 385 -10.29 -27.75 -19.42
C ALA A 385 -11.09 -27.41 -18.15
N SER A 386 -10.83 -28.17 -17.08
CA SER A 386 -11.27 -27.83 -15.72
C SER A 386 -10.13 -28.19 -14.76
N ILE A 387 -9.48 -27.20 -14.20
CA ILE A 387 -8.26 -27.33 -13.39
C ILE A 387 -8.61 -27.08 -11.93
N ALA A 388 -8.27 -28.03 -11.06
CA ALA A 388 -8.40 -27.86 -9.62
C ALA A 388 -7.27 -26.94 -9.11
N VAL A 389 -7.60 -26.05 -8.21
CA VAL A 389 -6.66 -25.15 -7.52
C VAL A 389 -6.99 -25.12 -6.04
N ASP A 390 -5.96 -24.94 -5.22
CA ASP A 390 -6.15 -24.85 -3.77
C ASP A 390 -6.73 -23.46 -3.40
N PRO A 391 -7.97 -23.38 -2.89
CA PRO A 391 -8.58 -22.12 -2.49
C PRO A 391 -7.90 -21.49 -1.28
N ASP A 392 -7.12 -22.27 -0.53
CA ASP A 392 -6.40 -21.82 0.67
C ASP A 392 -4.99 -21.30 0.36
N HIS A 393 -4.54 -21.38 -0.89
CA HIS A 393 -3.23 -20.88 -1.26
C HIS A 393 -3.29 -19.39 -1.62
N ALA A 394 -2.34 -18.59 -1.08
CA ALA A 394 -2.27 -17.15 -1.34
C ALA A 394 -2.19 -16.82 -2.83
N ASP A 395 -1.54 -17.67 -3.61
CA ASP A 395 -1.39 -17.51 -5.06
C ASP A 395 -2.69 -17.68 -5.86
N THR A 396 -3.74 -18.24 -5.28
CA THR A 396 -5.06 -18.36 -5.92
C THR A 396 -5.82 -17.03 -5.94
N ARG A 397 -5.51 -16.12 -5.02
CA ARG A 397 -6.24 -14.86 -4.82
C ARG A 397 -6.01 -13.79 -5.87
N PRO A 398 -4.76 -13.46 -6.31
CA PRO A 398 -4.51 -12.36 -7.24
C PRO A 398 -5.11 -12.59 -8.63
N ILE A 399 -5.65 -11.51 -9.21
CA ILE A 399 -6.13 -11.47 -10.59
C ILE A 399 -5.36 -10.36 -11.32
N LEU A 400 -4.69 -10.71 -12.43
CA LEU A 400 -3.82 -9.80 -13.19
C LEU A 400 -3.88 -10.08 -14.68
N PHE A 401 -3.44 -9.10 -15.48
CA PHE A 401 -3.14 -9.31 -16.90
C PHE A 401 -1.98 -8.42 -17.36
N GLY A 402 -1.38 -8.75 -18.51
CA GLY A 402 -0.31 -7.98 -19.14
C GLY A 402 0.91 -8.81 -19.52
N ALA A 403 2.09 -8.17 -19.46
CA ALA A 403 3.42 -8.79 -19.64
C ALA A 403 4.21 -8.68 -18.31
N PRO A 404 3.96 -9.58 -17.34
CA PRO A 404 4.39 -9.40 -15.96
C PRO A 404 5.84 -9.77 -15.65
N TYR A 405 6.59 -10.30 -16.63
CA TYR A 405 7.91 -10.86 -16.40
C TYR A 405 9.01 -10.01 -17.05
N PRO A 406 9.98 -9.48 -16.26
CA PRO A 406 11.06 -8.62 -16.76
C PRO A 406 12.33 -9.41 -17.15
N PHE A 407 12.22 -10.72 -17.43
CA PHE A 407 13.40 -11.56 -17.67
C PHE A 407 14.03 -11.29 -19.02
N GLU A 408 15.36 -11.40 -19.09
CA GLU A 408 16.16 -11.09 -20.28
C GLU A 408 15.75 -11.86 -21.54
N ASP A 409 15.20 -13.07 -21.39
CA ASP A 409 14.74 -13.94 -22.47
C ASP A 409 13.22 -13.83 -22.78
N ASN A 410 12.54 -12.84 -22.23
CA ASN A 410 11.10 -12.67 -22.37
C ASN A 410 10.73 -11.52 -23.32
N ALA A 411 11.09 -11.63 -24.60
CA ALA A 411 10.51 -10.76 -25.62
C ALA A 411 9.00 -11.03 -25.72
N VAL A 412 8.18 -9.97 -25.76
CA VAL A 412 6.74 -10.04 -25.88
C VAL A 412 6.25 -8.97 -26.85
N ASP A 413 5.35 -9.36 -27.74
CA ASP A 413 4.51 -8.46 -28.54
C ASP A 413 3.08 -8.96 -28.48
N CYS A 414 2.20 -8.25 -27.78
CA CYS A 414 0.81 -8.61 -27.63
C CYS A 414 -0.10 -7.38 -27.67
N THR A 415 -1.34 -7.57 -28.12
CA THR A 415 -2.34 -6.51 -28.23
C THR A 415 -3.62 -6.93 -27.49
N TRP A 416 -4.06 -6.10 -26.56
CA TRP A 416 -5.25 -6.26 -25.74
C TRP A 416 -6.35 -5.31 -26.23
N ARG A 417 -7.54 -5.83 -26.59
CA ARG A 417 -8.70 -5.03 -27.00
C ARG A 417 -9.60 -4.71 -25.84
N SER A 418 -9.85 -5.71 -25.00
CA SER A 418 -10.76 -5.60 -23.87
C SER A 418 -10.36 -6.51 -22.74
N VAL A 419 -10.68 -6.13 -21.54
CA VAL A 419 -10.64 -6.97 -20.33
C VAL A 419 -11.86 -6.63 -19.49
N SER A 420 -12.60 -7.64 -19.06
CA SER A 420 -13.66 -7.49 -18.07
C SER A 420 -13.43 -8.44 -16.90
N LEU A 421 -13.81 -8.02 -15.72
CA LEU A 421 -13.74 -8.84 -14.51
C LEU A 421 -15.02 -8.68 -13.71
N ARG A 422 -15.56 -9.81 -13.26
CA ARG A 422 -16.60 -9.86 -12.24
C ARG A 422 -16.14 -10.77 -11.12
N VAL A 423 -16.14 -10.27 -9.87
CA VAL A 423 -15.87 -11.05 -8.66
C VAL A 423 -17.09 -11.00 -7.77
N LEU A 424 -17.59 -12.16 -7.36
CA LEU A 424 -18.66 -12.31 -6.39
C LEU A 424 -18.04 -12.77 -5.08
N GLU A 425 -18.31 -12.08 -4.01
CA GLU A 425 -17.79 -12.38 -2.67
C GLU A 425 -18.95 -12.48 -1.65
N PRO A 426 -19.70 -13.61 -1.64
CA PRO A 426 -20.88 -13.77 -0.79
C PRO A 426 -20.59 -13.64 0.72
N ALA A 427 -19.39 -14.06 1.15
CA ALA A 427 -18.96 -13.92 2.55
C ALA A 427 -18.87 -12.45 3.01
N PHE A 428 -18.82 -11.49 2.11
CA PHE A 428 -18.73 -10.07 2.38
C PHE A 428 -19.92 -9.27 1.84
N ASP A 429 -20.95 -9.97 1.33
CA ASP A 429 -22.11 -9.37 0.63
C ASP A 429 -21.66 -8.34 -0.42
N ARG A 430 -20.71 -8.74 -1.28
CA ARG A 430 -20.02 -7.81 -2.17
C ARG A 430 -19.92 -8.35 -3.59
N VAL A 431 -20.13 -7.46 -4.56
CA VAL A 431 -19.90 -7.72 -5.99
C VAL A 431 -18.99 -6.64 -6.53
N TYR A 432 -17.94 -7.05 -7.21
CA TYR A 432 -17.10 -6.16 -8.00
C TYR A 432 -17.28 -6.45 -9.48
N ALA A 433 -17.47 -5.41 -10.28
CA ALA A 433 -17.51 -5.50 -11.74
C ALA A 433 -16.69 -4.37 -12.35
N TRP A 434 -15.85 -4.72 -13.30
CA TRP A 434 -15.01 -3.78 -14.03
C TRP A 434 -14.92 -4.20 -15.49
N ASN A 435 -15.08 -3.24 -16.38
CA ASN A 435 -14.97 -3.44 -17.82
C ASN A 435 -14.03 -2.39 -18.38
N TRP A 436 -13.18 -2.80 -19.29
CA TRP A 436 -12.22 -1.95 -19.96
C TRP A 436 -12.07 -2.35 -21.42
N THR A 437 -11.96 -1.36 -22.28
CA THR A 437 -11.56 -1.49 -23.66
C THR A 437 -10.38 -0.59 -23.96
N SER A 438 -9.65 -0.85 -25.02
CA SER A 438 -8.52 0.00 -25.42
C SER A 438 -8.91 1.45 -25.73
N ALA A 439 -10.18 1.73 -26.01
CA ALA A 439 -10.70 3.08 -26.19
C ALA A 439 -10.76 3.91 -24.88
N ASP A 440 -10.76 3.23 -23.74
CA ASP A 440 -10.78 3.88 -22.41
C ASP A 440 -9.41 4.40 -21.95
N GLY A 441 -8.35 4.16 -22.73
CA GLY A 441 -6.98 4.48 -22.38
C GLY A 441 -6.38 3.51 -21.36
N MET A 442 -5.49 3.98 -20.49
CA MET A 442 -4.81 3.12 -19.52
C MET A 442 -5.80 2.44 -18.55
N PRO A 443 -5.67 1.11 -18.33
CA PRO A 443 -6.52 0.38 -17.38
C PRO A 443 -6.48 0.92 -15.94
N ASP A 444 -5.34 1.46 -15.52
CA ASP A 444 -5.08 2.05 -14.21
C ASP A 444 -5.25 3.59 -14.19
N ARG A 445 -6.06 4.12 -15.10
CA ARG A 445 -6.24 5.56 -15.29
C ARG A 445 -6.59 6.30 -14.00
N TRP A 446 -7.47 5.73 -13.16
CA TRP A 446 -7.85 6.39 -11.91
C TRP A 446 -6.64 6.63 -11.01
N VAL A 447 -5.76 5.64 -10.84
CA VAL A 447 -4.54 5.76 -10.03
C VAL A 447 -3.61 6.81 -10.64
N ARG A 448 -3.45 6.82 -11.97
CA ARG A 448 -2.62 7.79 -12.68
C ARG A 448 -3.11 9.23 -12.54
N ASP A 449 -4.42 9.41 -12.45
CA ASP A 449 -5.04 10.75 -12.36
C ASP A 449 -5.12 11.27 -10.91
N ASN A 450 -5.06 10.39 -9.89
CA ASN A 450 -5.37 10.76 -8.50
C ASN A 450 -4.22 10.52 -7.50
N VAL A 451 -3.20 9.74 -7.85
CA VAL A 451 -2.09 9.43 -6.94
C VAL A 451 -0.82 10.14 -7.39
N LEU A 452 -0.18 10.85 -6.46
CA LEU A 452 1.13 11.49 -6.66
C LEU A 452 2.23 10.57 -6.14
N GLU A 453 3.19 10.25 -7.00
CA GLU A 453 4.40 9.55 -6.60
C GLU A 453 5.42 10.57 -6.07
N LEU A 454 5.73 10.47 -4.78
CA LEU A 454 6.73 11.30 -4.12
C LEU A 454 8.15 10.79 -4.40
N ARG A 455 8.38 9.49 -4.21
CA ARG A 455 9.64 8.81 -4.51
C ARG A 455 9.36 7.37 -4.93
N ASN A 456 10.06 6.85 -5.92
CA ASN A 456 9.91 5.45 -6.34
C ASN A 456 11.16 4.61 -6.05
N ASP A 457 10.94 3.29 -5.98
CA ASP A 457 11.96 2.26 -5.78
C ASP A 457 11.85 1.14 -6.83
N ARG A 458 11.32 1.45 -7.99
CA ARG A 458 11.04 0.47 -9.04
C ARG A 458 12.23 -0.36 -9.50
N HIS A 459 13.42 0.17 -9.39
CA HIS A 459 14.67 -0.47 -9.81
C HIS A 459 15.43 -1.14 -8.67
N ALA A 460 14.91 -1.08 -7.45
CA ALA A 460 15.52 -1.74 -6.31
C ALA A 460 15.34 -3.26 -6.39
N ALA A 461 16.41 -4.02 -6.14
CA ALA A 461 16.35 -5.48 -6.12
C ALA A 461 15.50 -6.01 -4.96
N ALA A 462 15.55 -5.33 -3.82
CA ALA A 462 14.75 -5.64 -2.62
C ALA A 462 14.32 -4.31 -1.97
N PRO A 463 13.28 -3.66 -2.50
CA PRO A 463 12.87 -2.34 -2.04
C PRO A 463 12.39 -2.37 -0.60
N ASP A 464 12.91 -1.44 0.21
CA ASP A 464 12.47 -1.20 1.59
C ASP A 464 12.29 0.31 1.78
N PHE A 465 11.03 0.77 1.82
CA PHE A 465 10.70 2.18 1.64
C PHE A 465 9.32 2.55 2.18
N GLY A 466 9.04 3.85 2.25
CA GLY A 466 7.72 4.45 2.12
C GLY A 466 6.84 4.44 3.36
N TYR A 467 7.26 3.91 4.51
CA TYR A 467 6.58 4.27 5.74
C TYR A 467 6.82 5.75 5.96
N SER A 468 5.76 6.51 6.11
CA SER A 468 5.83 7.96 5.99
C SER A 468 4.91 8.67 6.96
N GLY A 469 5.28 9.91 7.26
CA GLY A 469 4.42 10.90 7.87
C GLY A 469 4.50 12.20 7.08
N TRP A 470 3.53 13.09 7.25
CA TRP A 470 3.52 14.38 6.59
C TRP A 470 3.15 15.52 7.53
N ALA A 471 3.63 16.72 7.19
CA ALA A 471 3.36 17.95 7.92
C ALA A 471 3.00 19.08 6.94
N PRO A 472 2.06 19.98 7.30
CA PRO A 472 1.76 21.18 6.52
C PRO A 472 2.86 22.23 6.64
N LEU A 473 3.26 22.83 5.52
CA LEU A 473 4.21 23.95 5.49
C LEU A 473 3.50 25.32 5.37
N GLY A 474 2.18 25.31 5.29
CA GLY A 474 1.34 26.47 5.07
C GLY A 474 0.86 26.59 3.63
N GLY A 475 -0.36 27.12 3.46
CA GLY A 475 -1.07 27.10 2.19
C GLY A 475 -1.35 25.69 1.70
N ASP A 476 -1.03 25.44 0.44
CA ASP A 476 -1.18 24.14 -0.22
C ASP A 476 0.08 23.28 -0.23
N ARG A 477 1.10 23.64 0.58
CA ARG A 477 2.42 22.99 0.60
C ARG A 477 2.56 22.06 1.79
N PHE A 478 3.25 20.94 1.55
CA PHE A 478 3.47 19.87 2.51
C PHE A 478 4.90 19.35 2.46
N PHE A 479 5.33 18.75 3.55
CA PHE A 479 6.56 17.96 3.66
C PHE A 479 6.19 16.54 4.05
N CYS A 480 6.69 15.55 3.32
CA CYS A 480 6.54 14.13 3.63
C CYS A 480 7.90 13.57 4.01
N ALA A 481 8.05 13.07 5.23
CA ALA A 481 9.20 12.27 5.64
C ALA A 481 8.92 10.80 5.41
N TYR A 482 9.89 10.05 4.88
CA TYR A 482 9.78 8.62 4.62
C TYR A 482 11.15 7.95 4.76
N HIS A 483 11.18 6.63 4.97
CA HIS A 483 12.43 5.90 4.81
C HIS A 483 12.59 5.39 3.40
N HIS A 484 13.82 5.33 2.95
CA HIS A 484 14.22 4.86 1.64
C HIS A 484 15.42 3.93 1.78
N GLY A 485 15.26 2.72 1.32
CA GLY A 485 16.30 1.72 1.31
C GLY A 485 16.19 0.92 0.03
N GLY A 486 17.23 0.98 -0.79
CA GLY A 486 17.20 0.26 -2.05
C GLY A 486 17.78 1.05 -3.22
N GLY A 487 17.64 0.47 -4.39
CA GLY A 487 18.18 1.01 -5.62
C GLY A 487 19.63 0.64 -5.86
N ALA A 488 20.25 1.33 -6.81
CA ALA A 488 21.67 1.18 -7.15
C ALA A 488 22.58 2.07 -6.29
N GLU A 489 22.14 2.46 -5.10
CA GLU A 489 22.91 3.35 -4.24
C GLU A 489 24.12 2.62 -3.65
N PRO A 490 25.33 3.22 -3.69
CA PRO A 490 26.52 2.63 -3.10
C PRO A 490 26.31 2.37 -1.58
N GLY A 491 26.71 1.19 -1.12
CA GLY A 491 26.61 0.80 0.29
C GLY A 491 25.21 0.38 0.74
N TYR A 492 24.25 0.23 -0.18
CA TYR A 492 22.95 -0.33 0.14
C TYR A 492 23.04 -1.86 0.29
N GLU A 493 22.61 -2.34 1.45
CA GLU A 493 22.43 -3.76 1.74
C GLU A 493 20.96 -4.01 2.06
N PRO A 494 20.26 -4.91 1.34
CA PRO A 494 18.85 -5.19 1.57
C PRO A 494 18.53 -5.53 3.02
N LEU A 495 17.55 -4.82 3.61
CA LEU A 495 17.10 -4.97 5.00
C LEU A 495 18.16 -4.67 6.10
N MET A 496 19.36 -4.27 5.71
CA MET A 496 20.44 -3.92 6.65
C MET A 496 20.71 -2.42 6.68
N THR A 497 20.44 -1.70 5.58
CA THR A 497 20.63 -0.26 5.50
C THR A 497 19.37 0.42 4.95
N ALA A 498 19.05 1.56 5.52
CA ALA A 498 18.03 2.48 5.01
C ALA A 498 18.34 3.88 5.55
N HIS A 499 17.84 4.91 4.90
CA HIS A 499 17.97 6.29 5.38
C HIS A 499 16.60 6.98 5.44
N VAL A 500 16.53 8.05 6.23
CA VAL A 500 15.34 8.89 6.31
C VAL A 500 15.51 10.07 5.36
N ALA A 501 14.54 10.25 4.50
CA ALA A 501 14.48 11.31 3.51
C ALA A 501 13.15 12.06 3.58
N GLY A 502 13.05 13.16 2.86
CA GLY A 502 11.82 13.91 2.75
C GLY A 502 11.60 14.48 1.35
N THR A 503 10.33 14.70 1.02
CA THR A 503 9.89 15.32 -0.24
C THR A 503 8.97 16.48 0.03
N PHE A 504 9.26 17.63 -0.61
CA PHE A 504 8.38 18.79 -0.66
C PHE A 504 7.37 18.62 -1.79
N PHE A 505 6.10 18.78 -1.49
CA PHE A 505 5.03 18.70 -2.47
C PHE A 505 3.88 19.67 -2.17
N SER A 506 3.01 19.85 -3.15
CA SER A 506 1.83 20.72 -3.04
C SER A 506 0.61 20.06 -3.67
N LEU A 507 -0.59 20.61 -3.43
CA LEU A 507 -1.81 20.15 -4.10
C LEU A 507 -1.73 20.32 -5.63
N ASN A 508 -0.96 21.30 -6.12
CA ASN A 508 -0.77 21.52 -7.56
C ASN A 508 0.05 20.39 -8.22
N ASP A 509 0.87 19.67 -7.46
CA ASP A 509 1.69 18.58 -8.01
C ASP A 509 0.85 17.38 -8.45
N PHE A 510 -0.37 17.20 -7.92
CA PHE A 510 -1.32 16.17 -8.37
C PHE A 510 -1.84 16.39 -9.80
N ASN A 511 -1.76 17.61 -10.31
CA ASN A 511 -2.19 17.98 -11.67
C ASN A 511 -1.06 17.94 -12.70
N ARG A 512 0.17 17.54 -12.30
CA ARG A 512 1.30 17.41 -13.22
C ARG A 512 1.08 16.20 -14.13
N ARG A 513 1.05 16.45 -15.44
CA ARG A 513 0.98 15.41 -16.49
C ARG A 513 2.27 15.39 -17.28
#